data_fbaad77d4edddd5eb6e0ce31e3d3dd71
#
_entry.id   fbaad77d4edddd5eb6e0ce31e3d3dd71
#
_cell.length_a   1.000
_cell.length_b   1.000
_cell.length_c   1.000
_cell.angle_alpha   90.00
_cell.angle_beta   90.00
_cell.angle_gamma   90.00
#
_symmetry.space_group_name_H-M   'P 1'
#
loop_
_entity.id
_entity.type
_entity.pdbx_description
1 polymer ?
#
loop_
_entity_poly.entity_id
_entity_poly.type
_entity_poly.pdbx_seq_one_letter_code
_entity_poly.pdbx_strand_id
1 'polypeptide(L)'
;MLSLIALAVAQSGTVEVPFKRAENAIIVDAVVNGRDLSFMFDTGFSGAFVVDHNISLGKETGTMRLRDFVGEFDAKTVKLTSVKLGSKVIDPAEMEAVMQPADYSFSYDTHCDGIMGFEVIKKNVTEINFEKSKFIFHPKSLDINSRTPDNKRTFLLKMLPIGHNAIKLDVRAPNGKQLLLSLDTGNAFYTTTHRDVLERVGLWTKDSKPKFVKQSFVASGAVDSWTKKIEGAKIYGVDVPLSYWDIIDLPSGSAESDGTVGFGFLKNFNIIIDYDRRRVWLENFTGKVGNDPEGSTGVTAAFDERQNRVRVFRVIPNSPAARAGIQMGDSVLSVNGQELGGRIGYREVAALLDGPVGTKVTINFSRNGQLMRMELDREAMVNE
;
A
#
# COMPACT_ATOMS: atom_id res chain seq x y z
N MET A 1 -5.20 -50.28 -11.04
CA MET A 1 -4.97 -49.01 -10.29
C MET A 1 -3.64 -48.43 -10.71
N LEU A 2 -3.64 -47.52 -11.68
CA LEU A 2 -2.43 -46.78 -12.08
C LEU A 2 -2.43 -45.48 -11.29
N SER A 3 -1.47 -45.39 -10.37
CA SER A 3 -1.18 -44.16 -9.61
C SER A 3 -0.49 -43.18 -10.54
N LEU A 4 -1.18 -42.11 -10.93
CA LEU A 4 -0.53 -40.94 -11.56
C LEU A 4 0.28 -40.20 -10.51
N ILE A 5 1.56 -40.44 -10.46
CA ILE A 5 2.52 -39.58 -9.77
C ILE A 5 2.69 -38.35 -10.68
N ALA A 6 2.03 -37.24 -10.32
CA ALA A 6 2.32 -35.96 -10.93
C ALA A 6 3.74 -35.55 -10.51
N LEU A 7 4.74 -35.78 -11.39
CA LEU A 7 6.06 -35.20 -11.25
C LEU A 7 5.89 -33.67 -11.39
N ALA A 8 6.07 -32.95 -10.30
CA ALA A 8 6.31 -31.52 -10.32
C ALA A 8 7.65 -31.30 -11.03
N VAL A 9 7.61 -30.99 -12.31
CA VAL A 9 8.78 -30.52 -13.06
C VAL A 9 9.18 -29.18 -12.45
N ALA A 10 10.26 -29.19 -11.68
CA ALA A 10 10.88 -27.96 -11.18
C ALA A 10 11.19 -27.10 -12.41
N GLN A 11 10.49 -25.98 -12.59
CA GLN A 11 10.80 -25.00 -13.63
C GLN A 11 12.22 -24.48 -13.37
N SER A 12 13.20 -24.97 -14.12
CA SER A 12 14.61 -24.59 -13.99
C SER A 12 14.94 -23.22 -14.58
N GLY A 13 13.95 -22.49 -15.07
CA GLY A 13 14.10 -21.19 -15.73
C GLY A 13 13.40 -20.04 -15.00
N THR A 14 13.72 -18.84 -15.41
CA THR A 14 13.06 -17.61 -14.99
C THR A 14 11.62 -17.57 -15.55
N VAL A 15 10.65 -17.19 -14.71
CA VAL A 15 9.24 -17.01 -15.11
C VAL A 15 8.85 -15.55 -14.89
N GLU A 16 8.26 -14.95 -15.92
CA GLU A 16 7.80 -13.57 -15.89
C GLU A 16 6.27 -13.53 -15.80
N VAL A 17 5.74 -12.64 -14.96
CA VAL A 17 4.32 -12.42 -14.78
C VAL A 17 4.05 -10.92 -14.85
N PRO A 18 3.32 -10.42 -15.84
CA PRO A 18 3.01 -9.00 -15.95
C PRO A 18 2.07 -8.56 -14.83
N PHE A 19 2.19 -7.29 -14.44
CA PHE A 19 1.23 -6.62 -13.57
C PHE A 19 0.84 -5.24 -14.14
N LYS A 20 -0.29 -4.72 -13.68
CA LYS A 20 -0.74 -3.36 -13.99
C LYS A 20 -0.35 -2.43 -12.85
N ARG A 21 -0.09 -1.17 -13.14
CA ARG A 21 0.02 -0.10 -12.14
C ARG A 21 -1.29 0.66 -12.12
N ALA A 22 -1.89 0.77 -10.95
CA ALA A 22 -3.09 1.56 -10.74
C ALA A 22 -2.91 2.39 -9.47
N GLU A 23 -3.39 3.59 -9.48
CA GLU A 23 -3.50 4.54 -8.35
C GLU A 23 -2.55 4.27 -7.16
N ASN A 24 -1.23 4.28 -7.42
CA ASN A 24 -0.20 3.95 -6.44
C ASN A 24 -0.26 2.52 -5.88
N ALA A 25 -0.62 1.54 -6.71
CA ALA A 25 -0.66 0.12 -6.38
C ALA A 25 -0.16 -0.75 -7.54
N ILE A 26 0.23 -1.98 -7.22
CA ILE A 26 0.46 -3.07 -8.18
C ILE A 26 -0.80 -3.92 -8.24
N ILE A 27 -1.34 -4.13 -9.44
CA ILE A 27 -2.50 -5.01 -9.67
C ILE A 27 -2.03 -6.22 -10.47
N VAL A 28 -2.33 -7.41 -9.97
CA VAL A 28 -1.95 -8.68 -10.59
C VAL A 28 -3.14 -9.62 -10.70
N ASP A 29 -3.27 -10.26 -11.88
CA ASP A 29 -4.29 -11.25 -12.11
C ASP A 29 -3.78 -12.64 -11.68
N ALA A 30 -4.62 -13.41 -10.98
CA ALA A 30 -4.30 -14.72 -10.46
C ALA A 30 -5.49 -15.68 -10.60
N VAL A 31 -5.20 -16.96 -10.79
CA VAL A 31 -6.21 -18.02 -10.65
C VAL A 31 -6.07 -18.65 -9.28
N VAL A 32 -7.07 -18.50 -8.43
CA VAL A 32 -7.08 -18.99 -7.04
C VAL A 32 -8.25 -19.94 -6.86
N ASN A 33 -7.99 -21.19 -6.51
CA ASN A 33 -8.99 -22.26 -6.39
C ASN A 33 -9.90 -22.35 -7.64
N GLY A 34 -9.32 -22.18 -8.84
CA GLY A 34 -10.01 -22.22 -10.13
C GLY A 34 -10.81 -20.96 -10.49
N ARG A 35 -10.72 -19.88 -9.73
CA ARG A 35 -11.34 -18.60 -10.04
C ARG A 35 -10.30 -17.60 -10.57
N ASP A 36 -10.64 -16.92 -11.65
CA ASP A 36 -9.87 -15.79 -12.18
C ASP A 36 -10.20 -14.56 -11.35
N LEU A 37 -9.20 -13.99 -10.69
CA LEU A 37 -9.33 -12.86 -9.77
C LEU A 37 -8.20 -11.86 -9.99
N SER A 38 -8.45 -10.60 -9.62
CA SER A 38 -7.49 -9.50 -9.69
C SER A 38 -7.18 -8.99 -8.29
N PHE A 39 -5.90 -8.84 -7.95
CA PHE A 39 -5.46 -8.50 -6.61
C PHE A 39 -4.53 -7.29 -6.58
N MET A 40 -4.68 -6.46 -5.55
CA MET A 40 -3.64 -5.53 -5.15
C MET A 40 -2.51 -6.31 -4.48
N PHE A 41 -1.27 -6.16 -4.98
CA PHE A 41 -0.11 -6.81 -4.38
C PHE A 41 0.46 -5.98 -3.23
N ASP A 42 0.57 -6.62 -2.07
CA ASP A 42 0.92 -5.98 -0.80
C ASP A 42 1.98 -6.78 -0.05
N THR A 43 3.22 -6.28 -0.05
CA THR A 43 4.33 -6.88 0.72
C THR A 43 4.26 -6.56 2.21
N GLY A 44 3.42 -5.65 2.64
CA GLY A 44 3.10 -5.39 4.05
C GLY A 44 2.16 -6.43 4.64
N PHE A 45 1.37 -7.12 3.79
CA PHE A 45 0.53 -8.24 4.20
C PHE A 45 1.33 -9.56 4.16
N SER A 46 1.50 -10.18 5.32
CA SER A 46 2.31 -11.41 5.47
C SER A 46 1.63 -12.70 5.00
N GLY A 47 0.29 -12.70 4.85
CA GLY A 47 -0.48 -13.85 4.38
C GLY A 47 -0.43 -14.04 2.87
N ALA A 48 -1.22 -15.02 2.36
CA ALA A 48 -1.29 -15.30 0.93
C ALA A 48 -2.31 -14.40 0.23
N PHE A 49 -3.57 -14.43 0.65
CA PHE A 49 -4.64 -13.62 0.04
C PHE A 49 -5.63 -13.12 1.10
N VAL A 50 -6.09 -11.90 0.92
CA VAL A 50 -7.36 -11.41 1.44
C VAL A 50 -8.31 -11.31 0.25
N VAL A 51 -9.55 -11.82 0.39
CA VAL A 51 -10.52 -11.88 -0.70
C VAL A 51 -11.80 -11.19 -0.26
N ASP A 52 -12.42 -10.42 -1.17
CA ASP A 52 -13.68 -9.73 -0.90
C ASP A 52 -14.76 -10.71 -0.40
N HIS A 53 -15.53 -10.29 0.57
CA HIS A 53 -16.58 -11.11 1.21
C HIS A 53 -17.64 -11.68 0.26
N ASN A 54 -17.83 -11.07 -0.92
CA ASN A 54 -18.76 -11.53 -1.93
C ASN A 54 -18.21 -12.67 -2.79
N ILE A 55 -16.93 -13.03 -2.64
CA ILE A 55 -16.25 -14.03 -3.45
C ILE A 55 -16.06 -15.32 -2.64
N SER A 56 -16.67 -16.41 -3.06
CA SER A 56 -16.46 -17.72 -2.43
C SER A 56 -15.29 -18.45 -3.09
N LEU A 57 -14.28 -18.83 -2.31
CA LEU A 57 -13.16 -19.69 -2.72
C LEU A 57 -13.33 -21.16 -2.29
N GLY A 58 -14.43 -21.51 -1.62
CA GLY A 58 -14.71 -22.83 -1.11
C GLY A 58 -15.22 -22.82 0.34
N LYS A 59 -15.12 -23.97 1.00
CA LYS A 59 -15.60 -24.13 2.38
C LYS A 59 -14.64 -23.42 3.35
N GLU A 60 -15.20 -22.67 4.31
CA GLU A 60 -14.45 -22.10 5.43
C GLU A 60 -13.78 -23.21 6.25
N THR A 61 -12.53 -22.99 6.63
CA THR A 61 -11.68 -23.94 7.35
C THR A 61 -11.32 -23.50 8.76
N GLY A 62 -11.41 -22.20 9.04
CA GLY A 62 -11.04 -21.64 10.33
C GLY A 62 -11.30 -20.15 10.45
N THR A 63 -10.58 -19.53 11.38
CA THR A 63 -10.57 -18.09 11.62
C THR A 63 -9.14 -17.65 11.89
N MET A 64 -8.72 -16.55 11.31
CA MET A 64 -7.42 -15.93 11.50
C MET A 64 -7.60 -14.52 12.07
N ARG A 65 -6.75 -14.15 13.02
CA ARG A 65 -6.65 -12.78 13.51
C ARG A 65 -5.71 -11.99 12.64
N LEU A 66 -6.21 -10.90 12.07
CA LEU A 66 -5.44 -9.94 11.31
C LEU A 66 -5.17 -8.70 12.14
N ARG A 67 -4.05 -8.05 11.90
CA ARG A 67 -3.67 -6.77 12.51
C ARG A 67 -3.26 -5.79 11.41
N ASP A 68 -3.69 -4.55 11.55
CA ASP A 68 -3.19 -3.43 10.76
C ASP A 68 -2.73 -2.25 11.65
N PHE A 69 -2.65 -1.04 11.09
CA PHE A 69 -2.21 0.15 11.82
C PHE A 69 -3.20 0.63 12.91
N VAL A 70 -4.47 0.25 12.82
CA VAL A 70 -5.55 0.73 13.70
C VAL A 70 -5.88 -0.29 14.78
N GLY A 71 -5.87 -1.59 14.44
CA GLY A 71 -6.29 -2.60 15.39
C GLY A 71 -6.21 -4.04 14.88
N GLU A 72 -6.99 -4.88 15.51
CA GLU A 72 -7.08 -6.31 15.20
C GLU A 72 -8.53 -6.69 14.92
N PHE A 73 -8.72 -7.63 14.01
CA PHE A 73 -10.02 -8.22 13.72
C PHE A 73 -9.89 -9.70 13.33
N ASP A 74 -10.93 -10.47 13.58
CA ASP A 74 -10.99 -11.88 13.20
C ASP A 74 -11.70 -12.03 11.85
N ALA A 75 -11.12 -12.82 10.95
CA ALA A 75 -11.66 -13.09 9.64
C ALA A 75 -11.68 -14.59 9.35
N LYS A 76 -12.66 -15.05 8.57
CA LYS A 76 -12.78 -16.45 8.16
C LYS A 76 -11.67 -16.83 7.19
N THR A 77 -11.20 -18.07 7.25
CA THR A 77 -10.18 -18.60 6.34
C THR A 77 -10.73 -19.71 5.44
N VAL A 78 -10.14 -19.79 4.24
CA VAL A 78 -10.40 -20.86 3.26
C VAL A 78 -9.04 -21.43 2.82
N LYS A 79 -8.91 -22.77 2.86
CA LYS A 79 -7.70 -23.44 2.40
C LYS A 79 -7.52 -23.29 0.90
N LEU A 80 -6.30 -22.97 0.46
CA LEU A 80 -5.96 -22.90 -0.95
C LEU A 80 -5.58 -24.30 -1.47
N THR A 81 -6.12 -24.66 -2.62
CA THR A 81 -5.85 -25.93 -3.32
C THR A 81 -5.11 -25.72 -4.63
N SER A 82 -5.20 -24.51 -5.20
CA SER A 82 -4.48 -24.14 -6.40
C SER A 82 -4.25 -22.63 -6.45
N VAL A 83 -3.04 -22.22 -6.83
CA VAL A 83 -2.68 -20.81 -7.07
C VAL A 83 -1.82 -20.72 -8.33
N LYS A 84 -2.19 -19.83 -9.24
CA LYS A 84 -1.46 -19.60 -10.48
C LYS A 84 -1.40 -18.12 -10.81
N LEU A 85 -0.19 -17.61 -11.08
CA LEU A 85 0.08 -16.25 -11.55
C LEU A 85 0.59 -16.32 -12.99
N GLY A 86 -0.25 -16.03 -13.98
CA GLY A 86 0.10 -16.24 -15.39
C GLY A 86 0.54 -17.68 -15.63
N SER A 87 1.77 -17.89 -16.09
CA SER A 87 2.37 -19.22 -16.27
C SER A 87 3.02 -19.81 -15.01
N LYS A 88 3.18 -19.01 -13.94
CA LYS A 88 3.78 -19.46 -12.68
C LYS A 88 2.76 -20.19 -11.81
N VAL A 89 3.00 -21.47 -11.55
CA VAL A 89 2.29 -22.25 -10.53
C VAL A 89 2.96 -22.00 -9.18
N ILE A 90 2.16 -21.61 -8.19
CA ILE A 90 2.58 -21.42 -6.80
C ILE A 90 2.11 -22.65 -6.02
N ASP A 91 3.01 -23.22 -5.22
CA ASP A 91 2.65 -24.30 -4.29
C ASP A 91 1.73 -23.73 -3.18
N PRO A 92 0.44 -24.13 -3.13
CA PRO A 92 -0.51 -23.63 -2.15
C PRO A 92 -0.37 -24.30 -0.77
N ALA A 93 0.56 -25.24 -0.60
CA ALA A 93 0.73 -25.96 0.67
C ALA A 93 0.93 -24.97 1.82
N GLU A 94 0.10 -25.11 2.85
CA GLU A 94 0.06 -24.24 4.05
C GLU A 94 -0.46 -22.82 3.81
N MET A 95 -0.98 -22.51 2.61
CA MET A 95 -1.59 -21.21 2.32
C MET A 95 -3.10 -21.23 2.58
N GLU A 96 -3.57 -20.14 3.13
CA GLU A 96 -5.00 -19.84 3.29
C GLU A 96 -5.32 -18.48 2.68
N ALA A 97 -6.54 -18.35 2.18
CA ALA A 97 -7.15 -17.06 1.90
C ALA A 97 -7.97 -16.61 3.10
N VAL A 98 -7.92 -15.34 3.40
CA VAL A 98 -8.75 -14.69 4.43
C VAL A 98 -9.92 -14.02 3.73
N MET A 99 -11.13 -14.23 4.23
CA MET A 99 -12.35 -13.58 3.72
C MET A 99 -12.50 -12.23 4.43
N GLN A 100 -12.39 -11.13 3.68
CA GLN A 100 -12.50 -9.80 4.25
C GLN A 100 -13.92 -9.54 4.74
N PRO A 101 -14.11 -9.00 5.96
CA PRO A 101 -15.42 -8.56 6.40
C PRO A 101 -15.98 -7.42 5.54
N ALA A 102 -17.30 -7.38 5.34
CA ALA A 102 -17.98 -6.41 4.48
C ALA A 102 -17.64 -4.94 4.82
N ASP A 103 -17.47 -4.64 6.11
CA ASP A 103 -17.20 -3.27 6.60
C ASP A 103 -15.78 -2.76 6.25
N TYR A 104 -14.90 -3.61 5.71
CA TYR A 104 -13.50 -3.29 5.40
C TYR A 104 -13.16 -3.26 3.90
N SER A 105 -14.17 -3.36 3.04
CA SER A 105 -13.98 -3.56 1.59
C SER A 105 -13.47 -2.34 0.81
N PHE A 106 -13.38 -1.15 1.41
CA PHE A 106 -12.90 0.07 0.73
C PHE A 106 -11.43 0.40 0.92
N SER A 107 -10.64 -0.50 1.50
CA SER A 107 -9.20 -0.29 1.67
C SER A 107 -8.40 -0.54 0.39
N TYR A 108 -8.98 -1.10 -0.66
CA TYR A 108 -8.36 -1.36 -1.94
C TYR A 108 -9.22 -0.89 -3.12
N ASP A 109 -8.61 -0.90 -4.31
CA ASP A 109 -9.22 -0.42 -5.55
C ASP A 109 -10.46 -1.24 -5.96
N THR A 110 -11.42 -0.61 -6.65
CA THR A 110 -12.63 -1.27 -7.17
C THR A 110 -12.34 -2.33 -8.23
N HIS A 111 -11.17 -2.25 -8.87
CA HIS A 111 -10.73 -3.21 -9.88
C HIS A 111 -10.04 -4.43 -9.28
N CYS A 112 -10.05 -4.55 -7.96
CA CYS A 112 -9.45 -5.66 -7.22
C CYS A 112 -10.51 -6.49 -6.51
N ASP A 113 -10.31 -7.79 -6.54
CA ASP A 113 -11.08 -8.78 -5.78
C ASP A 113 -10.51 -9.00 -4.37
N GLY A 114 -9.41 -8.31 -4.06
CA GLY A 114 -8.75 -8.40 -2.76
C GLY A 114 -7.28 -8.03 -2.77
N ILE A 115 -6.53 -8.58 -1.82
CA ILE A 115 -5.09 -8.34 -1.62
C ILE A 115 -4.33 -9.65 -1.78
N MET A 116 -3.21 -9.63 -2.51
CA MET A 116 -2.22 -10.70 -2.58
C MET A 116 -1.00 -10.33 -1.76
N GLY A 117 -0.72 -11.10 -0.72
CA GLY A 117 0.40 -10.86 0.17
C GLY A 117 1.73 -11.46 -0.29
N PHE A 118 2.80 -11.15 0.45
CA PHE A 118 4.12 -11.60 0.07
C PHE A 118 4.38 -13.10 0.31
N GLU A 119 3.52 -13.81 1.07
CA GLU A 119 3.57 -15.27 1.21
C GLU A 119 3.63 -15.97 -0.15
N VAL A 120 2.93 -15.43 -1.15
CA VAL A 120 2.87 -15.97 -2.52
C VAL A 120 4.23 -15.93 -3.21
N ILE A 121 5.08 -14.95 -2.88
CA ILE A 121 6.38 -14.76 -3.53
C ILE A 121 7.57 -15.23 -2.67
N LYS A 122 7.42 -15.37 -1.36
CA LYS A 122 8.54 -15.56 -0.41
C LYS A 122 9.32 -16.85 -0.62
N LYS A 123 8.71 -17.89 -1.19
CA LYS A 123 9.37 -19.18 -1.49
C LYS A 123 10.27 -19.12 -2.73
N ASN A 124 10.36 -17.98 -3.42
CA ASN A 124 11.15 -17.75 -4.62
C ASN A 124 12.14 -16.59 -4.40
N VAL A 125 13.18 -16.52 -5.24
CA VAL A 125 13.90 -15.27 -5.42
C VAL A 125 13.08 -14.44 -6.42
N THR A 126 12.40 -13.41 -5.94
CA THR A 126 11.41 -12.69 -6.73
C THR A 126 11.86 -11.26 -6.98
N GLU A 127 11.84 -10.84 -8.24
CA GLU A 127 12.03 -9.47 -8.63
C GLU A 127 10.68 -8.79 -8.89
N ILE A 128 10.47 -7.66 -8.27
CA ILE A 128 9.41 -6.70 -8.61
C ILE A 128 10.06 -5.69 -9.55
N ASN A 129 9.89 -5.90 -10.86
CA ASN A 129 10.46 -5.03 -11.87
C ASN A 129 9.46 -3.92 -12.23
N PHE A 130 9.60 -2.78 -11.58
CA PHE A 130 8.73 -1.63 -11.82
C PHE A 130 8.96 -1.00 -13.20
N GLU A 131 10.18 -1.02 -13.71
CA GLU A 131 10.50 -0.48 -15.04
C GLU A 131 9.71 -1.18 -16.15
N LYS A 132 9.63 -2.53 -16.06
CA LYS A 132 8.95 -3.38 -17.05
C LYS A 132 7.55 -3.82 -16.63
N SER A 133 7.06 -3.40 -15.45
CA SER A 133 5.77 -3.76 -14.89
C SER A 133 5.51 -5.27 -14.85
N LYS A 134 6.42 -6.02 -14.25
CA LYS A 134 6.30 -7.47 -14.09
C LYS A 134 7.01 -8.02 -12.85
N PHE A 135 6.50 -9.13 -12.34
CA PHE A 135 7.27 -10.00 -11.46
C PHE A 135 8.20 -10.89 -12.30
N ILE A 136 9.41 -11.12 -11.80
CA ILE A 136 10.35 -12.07 -12.38
C ILE A 136 10.71 -13.06 -11.28
N PHE A 137 10.26 -14.29 -11.42
CA PHE A 137 10.56 -15.38 -10.50
C PHE A 137 11.86 -16.04 -10.98
N HIS A 138 12.92 -15.79 -10.26
CA HIS A 138 14.24 -16.36 -10.54
C HIS A 138 14.38 -17.76 -9.93
N PRO A 139 15.28 -18.60 -10.47
CA PRO A 139 15.62 -19.86 -9.84
C PRO A 139 16.26 -19.61 -8.45
N LYS A 140 16.04 -20.52 -7.49
CA LYS A 140 16.63 -20.41 -6.15
C LYS A 140 18.17 -20.40 -6.13
N SER A 141 18.80 -20.83 -7.22
CA SER A 141 20.25 -20.76 -7.39
C SER A 141 20.78 -19.33 -7.61
N LEU A 142 19.93 -18.38 -7.96
CA LEU A 142 20.34 -16.97 -8.05
C LEU A 142 20.75 -16.50 -6.64
N ASP A 143 22.04 -16.16 -6.49
CA ASP A 143 22.55 -15.56 -5.26
C ASP A 143 22.82 -14.07 -5.47
N ILE A 144 21.95 -13.24 -4.93
CA ILE A 144 22.12 -11.77 -5.03
C ILE A 144 23.26 -11.26 -4.16
N ASN A 145 23.80 -12.06 -3.19
CA ASN A 145 24.97 -11.64 -2.41
C ASN A 145 26.25 -11.60 -3.27
N SER A 146 26.28 -12.29 -4.40
CA SER A 146 27.42 -12.22 -5.33
C SER A 146 27.51 -10.90 -6.11
N ARG A 147 26.47 -10.09 -6.06
CA ARG A 147 26.41 -8.78 -6.72
C ARG A 147 27.14 -7.72 -5.89
N THR A 148 27.89 -6.86 -6.54
CA THR A 148 28.56 -5.72 -5.91
C THR A 148 27.74 -4.45 -6.16
N PRO A 149 27.11 -3.83 -5.13
CA PRO A 149 26.38 -2.58 -5.30
C PRO A 149 27.35 -1.41 -5.46
N ASP A 150 26.94 -0.39 -6.21
CA ASP A 150 27.68 0.87 -6.33
C ASP A 150 27.34 1.87 -5.22
N ASN A 151 26.32 1.59 -4.40
CA ASN A 151 25.79 2.43 -3.32
C ASN A 151 25.36 3.84 -3.79
N LYS A 152 25.05 3.99 -5.08
CA LYS A 152 24.50 5.21 -5.70
C LYS A 152 23.18 4.94 -6.39
N ARG A 153 23.16 3.93 -7.25
CA ARG A 153 21.97 3.45 -7.96
C ARG A 153 21.56 2.05 -7.53
N THR A 154 22.51 1.26 -7.08
CA THR A 154 22.29 -0.13 -6.66
C THR A 154 22.68 -0.33 -5.20
N PHE A 155 21.85 -1.07 -4.47
CA PHE A 155 22.00 -1.29 -3.04
C PHE A 155 21.74 -2.76 -2.71
N LEU A 156 22.63 -3.39 -1.93
CA LEU A 156 22.43 -4.72 -1.37
C LEU A 156 22.14 -4.59 0.12
N LEU A 157 20.94 -4.98 0.53
CA LEU A 157 20.43 -4.77 1.88
C LEU A 157 20.27 -6.10 2.61
N LYS A 158 20.54 -6.07 3.91
CA LYS A 158 20.25 -7.17 4.81
C LYS A 158 18.92 -6.91 5.53
N MET A 159 18.00 -7.86 5.50
CA MET A 159 16.79 -7.76 6.31
C MET A 159 17.16 -7.80 7.79
N LEU A 160 16.52 -6.95 8.58
CA LEU A 160 16.68 -6.94 10.03
C LEU A 160 16.21 -8.28 10.64
N PRO A 161 16.84 -8.76 11.72
CA PRO A 161 16.54 -10.06 12.32
C PRO A 161 15.24 -10.10 13.13
N ILE A 162 14.34 -9.15 12.87
CA ILE A 162 13.05 -8.98 13.53
C ILE A 162 11.92 -9.04 12.49
N GLY A 163 10.72 -9.39 12.91
CA GLY A 163 9.56 -9.44 12.04
C GLY A 163 9.68 -10.58 11.01
N HIS A 164 9.54 -11.84 11.44
CA HIS A 164 9.62 -13.00 10.54
C HIS A 164 8.60 -13.01 9.41
N ASN A 165 7.52 -12.24 9.57
CA ASN A 165 6.45 -12.11 8.60
C ASN A 165 6.46 -10.74 7.91
N ALA A 166 7.59 -10.04 7.89
CA ALA A 166 7.73 -8.75 7.23
C ALA A 166 9.15 -8.58 6.65
N ILE A 167 9.27 -7.75 5.62
CA ILE A 167 10.56 -7.40 5.01
C ILE A 167 11.00 -6.08 5.65
N LYS A 168 11.68 -6.14 6.80
CA LYS A 168 12.18 -4.96 7.51
C LYS A 168 13.60 -4.65 7.13
N LEU A 169 13.85 -3.41 6.75
CA LEU A 169 15.13 -2.90 6.31
C LEU A 169 15.52 -1.66 7.10
N ASP A 170 16.81 -1.31 7.09
CA ASP A 170 17.32 -0.16 7.85
C ASP A 170 16.85 1.17 7.24
N VAL A 171 16.24 1.98 8.09
CA VAL A 171 15.90 3.38 7.80
C VAL A 171 16.48 4.25 8.90
N ARG A 172 17.07 5.38 8.53
CA ARG A 172 17.65 6.35 9.46
C ARG A 172 16.97 7.69 9.35
N ALA A 173 16.55 8.20 10.49
CA ALA A 173 16.16 9.60 10.63
C ALA A 173 17.34 10.54 10.35
N PRO A 174 17.11 11.84 10.08
CA PRO A 174 18.18 12.83 9.84
C PRO A 174 19.27 12.88 10.92
N ASN A 175 18.90 12.61 12.16
CA ASN A 175 19.83 12.55 13.31
C ASN A 175 20.50 11.19 13.52
N GLY A 176 20.36 10.25 12.55
CA GLY A 176 20.96 8.92 12.58
C GLY A 176 20.20 7.88 13.40
N LYS A 177 19.13 8.25 14.12
CA LYS A 177 18.33 7.27 14.87
C LYS A 177 17.62 6.31 13.93
N GLN A 178 17.59 5.03 14.31
CA GLN A 178 16.99 3.96 13.53
C GLN A 178 15.46 3.95 13.64
N LEU A 179 14.82 3.66 12.50
CA LEU A 179 13.42 3.32 12.39
C LEU A 179 13.27 1.91 11.79
N LEU A 180 12.30 1.15 12.29
CA LEU A 180 12.00 -0.23 11.88
C LEU A 180 10.86 -0.24 10.87
N LEU A 181 11.15 0.17 9.62
CA LEU A 181 10.14 0.28 8.57
C LEU A 181 10.15 -0.95 7.64
N SER A 182 8.97 -1.48 7.36
CA SER A 182 8.80 -2.59 6.42
C SER A 182 8.74 -2.10 4.98
N LEU A 183 9.20 -2.92 4.04
CA LEU A 183 8.95 -2.75 2.61
C LEU A 183 7.49 -3.12 2.32
N ASP A 184 6.70 -2.16 1.82
CA ASP A 184 5.25 -2.27 1.76
C ASP A 184 4.69 -1.68 0.46
N THR A 185 4.44 -2.56 -0.52
CA THR A 185 3.84 -2.16 -1.81
C THR A 185 2.34 -1.88 -1.70
N GLY A 186 1.70 -2.28 -0.61
CA GLY A 186 0.30 -1.99 -0.30
C GLY A 186 0.09 -0.57 0.24
N ASN A 187 1.11 0.05 0.82
CA ASN A 187 1.06 1.44 1.25
C ASN A 187 1.23 2.40 0.05
N ALA A 188 0.20 3.17 -0.25
CA ALA A 188 0.18 4.12 -1.38
C ALA A 188 1.15 5.31 -1.20
N PHE A 189 1.46 5.68 0.03
CA PHE A 189 2.29 6.82 0.37
C PHE A 189 3.78 6.55 0.12
N TYR A 190 4.59 7.59 0.31
CA TYR A 190 6.05 7.47 0.21
C TYR A 190 6.63 6.70 1.40
N THR A 191 6.24 7.09 2.60
CA THR A 191 6.58 6.44 3.87
C THR A 191 5.45 6.75 4.85
N THR A 192 5.04 5.76 5.63
CA THR A 192 4.05 5.94 6.69
C THR A 192 4.68 5.53 8.03
N THR A 193 4.53 6.37 9.05
CA THR A 193 4.98 6.09 10.41
C THR A 193 3.97 6.63 11.43
N HIS A 194 4.26 6.48 12.72
CA HIS A 194 3.39 6.90 13.79
C HIS A 194 3.93 8.15 14.50
N ARG A 195 3.05 8.90 15.14
CA ARG A 195 3.40 10.12 15.86
C ARG A 195 4.40 9.85 17.00
N ASP A 196 4.16 8.83 17.83
CA ASP A 196 5.06 8.44 18.91
C ASP A 196 6.45 8.00 18.43
N VAL A 197 6.54 7.42 17.24
CA VAL A 197 7.81 7.10 16.58
C VAL A 197 8.57 8.36 16.23
N LEU A 198 7.91 9.38 15.66
CA LEU A 198 8.54 10.67 15.39
C LEU A 198 9.01 11.35 16.66
N GLU A 199 8.22 11.29 17.74
CA GLU A 199 8.62 11.81 19.07
C GLU A 199 9.86 11.08 19.59
N ARG A 200 9.89 9.75 19.52
CA ARG A 200 11.01 8.91 19.93
C ARG A 200 12.31 9.21 19.19
N VAL A 201 12.21 9.45 17.89
CA VAL A 201 13.41 9.80 17.09
C VAL A 201 13.73 11.30 17.10
N GLY A 202 12.90 12.13 17.74
CA GLY A 202 13.14 13.58 17.89
C GLY A 202 12.81 14.41 16.66
N LEU A 203 11.91 13.92 15.81
CA LEU A 203 11.38 14.63 14.64
C LEU A 203 10.04 15.32 14.91
N TRP A 204 9.45 15.10 16.08
CA TRP A 204 8.25 15.74 16.58
C TRP A 204 8.36 15.97 18.07
N THR A 205 7.73 17.03 18.58
CA THR A 205 7.66 17.27 20.03
C THR A 205 6.30 16.86 20.57
N LYS A 206 6.25 16.29 21.77
CA LYS A 206 5.04 15.72 22.36
C LYS A 206 3.87 16.72 22.47
N ASP A 207 4.20 18.01 22.68
CA ASP A 207 3.21 19.07 22.85
C ASP A 207 2.79 19.74 21.53
N SER A 208 3.46 19.40 20.43
CA SER A 208 3.11 19.91 19.10
C SER A 208 1.82 19.28 18.58
N LYS A 209 1.00 20.09 17.90
CA LYS A 209 -0.19 19.65 17.19
C LYS A 209 -0.01 19.85 15.70
N PRO A 210 -0.39 18.87 14.86
CA PRO A 210 -0.39 19.07 13.43
C PRO A 210 -1.40 20.17 13.04
N LYS A 211 -0.98 21.05 12.13
CA LYS A 211 -1.83 22.12 11.59
C LYS A 211 -2.88 21.57 10.62
N PHE A 212 -2.48 20.59 9.82
CA PHE A 212 -3.34 19.95 8.82
C PHE A 212 -3.47 18.47 9.15
N VAL A 213 -4.68 18.04 9.49
CA VAL A 213 -5.01 16.64 9.76
C VAL A 213 -6.04 16.18 8.74
N LYS A 214 -5.68 15.17 7.97
CA LYS A 214 -6.55 14.47 7.03
C LYS A 214 -7.04 13.16 7.61
N GLN A 215 -7.91 12.47 6.90
CA GLN A 215 -8.30 11.10 7.21
C GLN A 215 -7.76 10.17 6.15
N SER A 216 -7.05 9.13 6.57
CA SER A 216 -6.58 8.05 5.70
C SER A 216 -7.39 6.79 6.00
N PHE A 217 -7.45 5.87 5.03
CA PHE A 217 -8.12 4.58 5.19
C PHE A 217 -7.09 3.45 5.21
N VAL A 218 -7.24 2.57 6.17
CA VAL A 218 -6.48 1.32 6.32
C VAL A 218 -7.46 0.14 6.29
N ALA A 219 -6.96 -1.09 6.35
CA ALA A 219 -7.80 -2.29 6.24
C ALA A 219 -8.96 -2.33 7.25
N SER A 220 -8.75 -1.86 8.48
CA SER A 220 -9.77 -1.84 9.54
C SER A 220 -10.60 -0.55 9.63
N GLY A 221 -10.40 0.43 8.74
CA GLY A 221 -11.20 1.65 8.70
C GLY A 221 -10.42 2.95 8.56
N ALA A 222 -11.06 4.04 9.00
CA ALA A 222 -10.50 5.38 8.89
C ALA A 222 -9.61 5.74 10.09
N VAL A 223 -8.50 6.44 9.82
CA VAL A 223 -7.58 6.93 10.84
C VAL A 223 -7.16 8.36 10.53
N ASP A 224 -6.97 9.17 11.55
CA ASP A 224 -6.41 10.51 11.40
C ASP A 224 -4.93 10.41 11.04
N SER A 225 -4.53 11.17 10.04
CA SER A 225 -3.16 11.25 9.58
C SER A 225 -2.79 12.66 9.12
N TRP A 226 -1.52 12.90 8.93
CA TRP A 226 -1.00 14.18 8.48
C TRP A 226 0.34 14.02 7.78
N THR A 227 0.67 14.95 6.89
CA THR A 227 1.93 14.93 6.13
C THR A 227 2.99 15.75 6.83
N LYS A 228 4.19 15.18 6.99
CA LYS A 228 5.37 15.85 7.53
C LYS A 228 6.50 15.90 6.52
N LYS A 229 7.15 17.07 6.43
CA LYS A 229 8.40 17.26 5.71
C LYS A 229 9.55 16.65 6.50
N ILE A 230 10.37 15.84 5.86
CA ILE A 230 11.57 15.20 6.43
C ILE A 230 12.75 15.49 5.52
N GLU A 231 13.81 16.11 6.07
CA GLU A 231 15.03 16.48 5.35
C GLU A 231 16.19 15.60 5.81
N GLY A 232 16.89 14.95 4.88
CA GLY A 232 18.13 14.21 5.15
C GLY A 232 17.95 12.81 5.74
N ALA A 233 16.85 12.13 5.46
CA ALA A 233 16.67 10.73 5.86
C ALA A 233 17.52 9.78 4.99
N LYS A 234 17.84 8.60 5.52
CA LYS A 234 18.41 7.49 4.75
C LYS A 234 17.44 6.32 4.74
N ILE A 235 16.88 6.02 3.58
CA ILE A 235 15.88 4.95 3.40
C ILE A 235 16.53 3.81 2.61
N TYR A 236 16.67 2.63 3.24
CA TYR A 236 17.23 1.43 2.60
C TYR A 236 18.60 1.71 1.97
N GLY A 237 19.46 2.42 2.70
CA GLY A 237 20.79 2.80 2.24
C GLY A 237 20.82 3.99 1.27
N VAL A 238 19.68 4.43 0.75
CA VAL A 238 19.55 5.57 -0.16
C VAL A 238 19.50 6.87 0.64
N ASP A 239 20.38 7.83 0.31
CA ASP A 239 20.31 9.18 0.90
C ASP A 239 19.14 9.94 0.23
N VAL A 240 18.21 10.42 1.07
CA VAL A 240 17.00 11.15 0.64
C VAL A 240 17.08 12.57 1.18
N PRO A 241 17.49 13.55 0.35
CA PRO A 241 17.65 14.93 0.82
C PRO A 241 16.35 15.54 1.33
N LEU A 242 15.23 15.25 0.67
CA LEU A 242 13.91 15.77 1.02
C LEU A 242 12.83 14.72 0.70
N SER A 243 11.91 14.53 1.63
CA SER A 243 10.72 13.69 1.46
C SER A 243 9.55 14.16 2.32
N TYR A 244 8.35 13.71 1.97
CA TYR A 244 7.11 13.99 2.67
C TYR A 244 6.51 12.67 3.11
N TRP A 245 6.38 12.49 4.43
CA TRP A 245 5.93 11.26 5.07
C TRP A 245 4.49 11.39 5.56
N ASP A 246 3.72 10.35 5.45
CA ASP A 246 2.39 10.26 6.06
C ASP A 246 2.52 9.78 7.51
N ILE A 247 1.91 10.49 8.44
CA ILE A 247 2.01 10.23 9.87
C ILE A 247 0.64 9.86 10.41
N ILE A 248 0.52 8.66 10.94
CA ILE A 248 -0.70 8.18 11.60
C ILE A 248 -0.76 8.77 13.01
N ASP A 249 -1.87 9.42 13.35
CA ASP A 249 -2.08 10.07 14.66
C ASP A 249 -2.57 9.08 15.73
N LEU A 250 -1.94 7.90 15.73
CA LEU A 250 -2.12 6.86 16.74
C LEU A 250 -0.74 6.36 17.18
N PRO A 251 -0.61 5.84 18.41
CA PRO A 251 0.61 5.16 18.84
C PRO A 251 0.90 3.93 17.97
N SER A 252 2.18 3.63 17.78
CA SER A 252 2.58 2.39 17.12
C SER A 252 2.09 1.18 17.93
N GLY A 253 1.47 0.22 17.25
CA GLY A 253 0.91 -0.97 17.89
C GLY A 253 1.94 -2.02 18.33
N SER A 254 3.23 -1.82 18.00
CA SER A 254 4.28 -2.80 18.26
C SER A 254 5.65 -2.13 18.35
N ALA A 255 6.44 -2.52 19.34
CA ALA A 255 7.85 -2.11 19.46
C ALA A 255 8.73 -2.59 18.30
N GLU A 256 8.27 -3.55 17.52
CA GLU A 256 8.98 -4.10 16.36
C GLU A 256 8.56 -3.47 15.03
N SER A 257 7.62 -2.52 15.05
CA SER A 257 7.12 -1.90 13.82
C SER A 257 6.89 -0.41 14.02
N ASP A 258 7.73 0.38 13.36
CA ASP A 258 7.64 1.83 13.36
C ASP A 258 6.82 2.37 12.16
N GLY A 259 6.42 1.49 11.25
CA GLY A 259 5.70 1.85 10.04
C GLY A 259 6.24 1.16 8.78
N THR A 260 6.02 1.78 7.63
CA THR A 260 6.33 1.20 6.31
C THR A 260 6.93 2.22 5.35
N VAL A 261 7.78 1.73 4.43
CA VAL A 261 8.21 2.45 3.23
C VAL A 261 7.32 1.99 2.08
N GLY A 262 6.57 2.92 1.50
CA GLY A 262 5.48 2.62 0.61
C GLY A 262 5.79 2.73 -0.88
N PHE A 263 4.75 2.57 -1.67
CA PHE A 263 4.77 2.57 -3.13
C PHE A 263 5.40 3.85 -3.71
N GLY A 264 5.16 5.01 -3.08
CA GLY A 264 5.73 6.28 -3.53
C GLY A 264 7.26 6.29 -3.62
N PHE A 265 7.96 5.59 -2.71
CA PHE A 265 9.40 5.35 -2.78
C PHE A 265 9.72 4.18 -3.70
N LEU A 266 9.07 3.02 -3.47
CA LEU A 266 9.42 1.74 -4.06
C LEU A 266 9.29 1.72 -5.59
N LYS A 267 8.32 2.44 -6.16
CA LYS A 267 8.07 2.52 -7.61
C LYS A 267 9.24 3.08 -8.43
N ASN A 268 10.25 3.66 -7.77
CA ASN A 268 11.45 4.16 -8.43
C ASN A 268 12.57 3.12 -8.58
N PHE A 269 12.34 1.91 -8.03
CA PHE A 269 13.35 0.86 -7.97
C PHE A 269 12.86 -0.45 -8.59
N ASN A 270 13.75 -1.18 -9.24
CA ASN A 270 13.59 -2.61 -9.42
C ASN A 270 14.07 -3.30 -8.14
N ILE A 271 13.29 -4.24 -7.60
CA ILE A 271 13.51 -4.80 -6.27
C ILE A 271 13.61 -6.31 -6.37
N ILE A 272 14.76 -6.92 -6.00
CA ILE A 272 14.88 -8.37 -5.89
C ILE A 272 14.86 -8.76 -4.42
N ILE A 273 13.95 -9.65 -4.06
CA ILE A 273 13.74 -10.14 -2.70
C ILE A 273 14.18 -11.60 -2.65
N ASP A 274 15.21 -11.88 -1.86
CA ASP A 274 15.64 -13.22 -1.49
C ASP A 274 15.33 -13.41 0.00
N TYR A 275 14.13 -13.91 0.28
CA TYR A 275 13.64 -14.04 1.65
C TYR A 275 14.40 -15.14 2.42
N ASP A 276 14.74 -16.23 1.77
CA ASP A 276 15.46 -17.35 2.38
C ASP A 276 16.84 -16.92 2.88
N ARG A 277 17.57 -16.11 2.11
CA ARG A 277 18.88 -15.56 2.49
C ARG A 277 18.79 -14.23 3.21
N ARG A 278 17.58 -13.69 3.41
CA ARG A 278 17.29 -12.39 4.04
C ARG A 278 18.06 -11.23 3.41
N ARG A 279 17.94 -11.12 2.09
CA ARG A 279 18.56 -10.07 1.28
C ARG A 279 17.55 -9.40 0.37
N VAL A 280 17.79 -8.12 0.14
CA VAL A 280 17.07 -7.32 -0.85
C VAL A 280 18.09 -6.58 -1.70
N TRP A 281 17.91 -6.63 -3.02
CA TRP A 281 18.63 -5.81 -3.97
C TRP A 281 17.70 -4.72 -4.47
N LEU A 282 18.15 -3.47 -4.44
CA LEU A 282 17.46 -2.33 -5.02
C LEU A 282 18.29 -1.78 -6.19
N GLU A 283 17.62 -1.45 -7.27
CA GLU A 283 18.18 -0.74 -8.41
C GLU A 283 17.32 0.47 -8.76
N ASN A 284 17.83 1.66 -8.53
CA ASN A 284 17.14 2.91 -8.88
C ASN A 284 17.23 3.16 -10.38
N PHE A 285 16.18 2.80 -11.12
CA PHE A 285 16.12 2.98 -12.57
C PHE A 285 15.65 4.37 -12.98
N THR A 286 14.90 5.09 -12.12
CA THR A 286 14.38 6.44 -12.43
C THR A 286 15.37 7.57 -12.13
N GLY A 287 16.31 7.35 -11.22
CA GLY A 287 17.18 8.38 -10.66
C GLY A 287 16.49 9.26 -9.58
N LYS A 288 15.19 9.06 -9.32
CA LYS A 288 14.45 9.80 -8.27
C LYS A 288 14.63 9.10 -6.93
N VAL A 289 14.77 9.88 -5.85
CA VAL A 289 14.93 9.38 -4.49
C VAL A 289 13.98 10.02 -3.47
N GLY A 290 13.52 11.23 -3.70
CA GLY A 290 12.51 11.92 -2.89
C GLY A 290 11.14 11.96 -3.56
N ASN A 291 10.20 12.64 -2.93
CA ASN A 291 8.89 12.95 -3.48
C ASN A 291 8.59 14.44 -3.29
N ASP A 292 7.67 14.95 -4.10
CA ASP A 292 7.10 16.28 -3.93
C ASP A 292 5.89 16.21 -2.98
N PRO A 293 5.51 17.32 -2.32
CA PRO A 293 4.28 17.35 -1.56
C PRO A 293 3.10 17.17 -2.51
N GLU A 294 2.15 16.35 -2.12
CA GLU A 294 0.89 16.22 -2.84
C GLU A 294 0.01 17.45 -2.58
N GLY A 295 -0.53 18.01 -3.63
CA GLY A 295 -1.53 19.05 -3.54
C GLY A 295 -2.88 18.48 -3.24
N SER A 296 -3.56 19.01 -2.21
CA SER A 296 -4.87 18.54 -1.77
C SER A 296 -5.89 19.65 -1.73
N THR A 297 -7.15 19.31 -1.99
CA THR A 297 -8.29 20.18 -1.75
C THR A 297 -8.66 20.28 -0.27
N GLY A 298 -8.18 19.34 0.55
CA GLY A 298 -8.54 19.18 1.95
C GLY A 298 -9.83 18.40 2.15
N VAL A 299 -10.31 17.68 1.13
CA VAL A 299 -11.46 16.77 1.23
C VAL A 299 -10.98 15.34 1.36
N THR A 300 -11.48 14.62 2.35
CA THR A 300 -11.47 13.15 2.35
C THR A 300 -12.85 12.66 1.97
N ALA A 301 -12.96 11.93 0.87
CA ALA A 301 -14.21 11.33 0.41
C ALA A 301 -13.99 9.86 0.04
N ALA A 302 -15.03 9.05 0.24
CA ALA A 302 -15.03 7.63 -0.10
C ALA A 302 -16.46 7.17 -0.42
N PHE A 303 -16.58 6.01 -1.04
CA PHE A 303 -17.87 5.39 -1.29
C PHE A 303 -18.50 4.90 0.02
N ASP A 304 -19.72 5.33 0.28
CA ASP A 304 -20.55 4.88 1.41
C ASP A 304 -21.54 3.83 0.90
N GLU A 305 -21.28 2.56 1.20
CA GLU A 305 -22.14 1.44 0.75
C GLU A 305 -23.59 1.55 1.26
N ARG A 306 -23.78 2.10 2.48
CA ARG A 306 -25.12 2.26 3.07
C ARG A 306 -25.97 3.26 2.31
N GLN A 307 -25.35 4.27 1.72
CA GLN A 307 -26.01 5.31 0.96
C GLN A 307 -25.80 5.18 -0.56
N ASN A 308 -25.03 4.19 -0.99
CA ASN A 308 -24.70 3.93 -2.39
C ASN A 308 -24.19 5.17 -3.15
N ARG A 309 -23.27 5.93 -2.53
CA ARG A 309 -22.69 7.17 -3.09
C ARG A 309 -21.38 7.55 -2.46
N VAL A 310 -20.57 8.33 -3.16
CA VAL A 310 -19.34 8.92 -2.61
C VAL A 310 -19.72 10.07 -1.68
N ARG A 311 -19.22 10.04 -0.44
CA ARG A 311 -19.49 11.07 0.58
C ARG A 311 -18.21 11.70 1.09
N VAL A 312 -18.32 12.96 1.49
CA VAL A 312 -17.29 13.69 2.23
C VAL A 312 -17.29 13.21 3.68
N PHE A 313 -16.21 12.57 4.12
CA PHE A 313 -16.01 12.12 5.50
C PHE A 313 -15.28 13.16 6.35
N ARG A 314 -14.40 13.96 5.72
CA ARG A 314 -13.65 15.01 6.41
C ARG A 314 -13.37 16.18 5.48
N VAL A 315 -13.36 17.37 6.07
CA VAL A 315 -12.83 18.59 5.46
C VAL A 315 -11.79 19.19 6.39
N ILE A 316 -10.58 19.37 5.88
CA ILE A 316 -9.48 19.95 6.67
C ILE A 316 -9.78 21.43 6.94
N PRO A 317 -9.74 21.90 8.19
CA PRO A 317 -9.93 23.32 8.50
C PRO A 317 -8.97 24.22 7.74
N ASN A 318 -9.45 25.35 7.27
CA ASN A 318 -8.71 26.34 6.46
C ASN A 318 -8.19 25.84 5.10
N SER A 319 -8.60 24.65 4.65
CA SER A 319 -8.30 24.13 3.32
C SER A 319 -9.08 24.85 2.22
N PRO A 320 -8.72 24.70 0.92
CA PRO A 320 -9.52 25.18 -0.20
C PRO A 320 -10.99 24.77 -0.11
N ALA A 321 -11.26 23.52 0.22
CA ALA A 321 -12.62 23.01 0.38
C ALA A 321 -13.38 23.67 1.52
N ALA A 322 -12.72 23.87 2.69
CA ALA A 322 -13.35 24.56 3.81
C ALA A 322 -13.69 26.00 3.47
N ARG A 323 -12.79 26.72 2.80
CA ARG A 323 -13.03 28.11 2.35
C ARG A 323 -14.15 28.19 1.32
N ALA A 324 -14.30 27.17 0.47
CA ALA A 324 -15.40 27.07 -0.50
C ALA A 324 -16.73 26.61 0.11
N GLY A 325 -16.75 26.21 1.40
CA GLY A 325 -17.95 25.81 2.11
C GLY A 325 -18.39 24.36 1.91
N ILE A 326 -17.51 23.47 1.42
CA ILE A 326 -17.75 22.01 1.41
C ILE A 326 -17.81 21.51 2.86
N GLN A 327 -18.73 20.59 3.13
CA GLN A 327 -18.99 20.08 4.48
C GLN A 327 -18.98 18.55 4.52
N MET A 328 -18.67 18.02 5.70
CA MET A 328 -18.84 16.59 5.97
C MET A 328 -20.30 16.18 5.71
N GLY A 329 -20.47 15.06 5.01
CA GLY A 329 -21.79 14.55 4.61
C GLY A 329 -22.23 14.95 3.21
N ASP A 330 -21.60 15.92 2.56
CA ASP A 330 -21.88 16.22 1.14
C ASP A 330 -21.66 14.99 0.27
N SER A 331 -22.48 14.83 -0.77
CA SER A 331 -22.32 13.77 -1.75
C SER A 331 -21.53 14.28 -2.94
N VAL A 332 -20.37 13.70 -3.21
CA VAL A 332 -19.57 14.02 -4.39
C VAL A 332 -20.16 13.29 -5.60
N LEU A 333 -20.57 14.03 -6.62
CA LEU A 333 -21.22 13.49 -7.81
C LEU A 333 -20.23 13.31 -8.96
N SER A 334 -19.35 14.29 -9.16
CA SER A 334 -18.29 14.18 -10.16
C SER A 334 -17.09 15.04 -9.79
N VAL A 335 -15.92 14.66 -10.30
CA VAL A 335 -14.66 15.40 -10.18
C VAL A 335 -14.08 15.58 -11.58
N ASN A 336 -13.79 16.83 -11.98
CA ASN A 336 -13.29 17.19 -13.32
C ASN A 336 -14.16 16.62 -14.48
N GLY A 337 -15.47 16.49 -14.24
CA GLY A 337 -16.43 15.94 -15.21
C GLY A 337 -16.49 14.39 -15.22
N GLN A 338 -15.66 13.72 -14.46
CA GLN A 338 -15.78 12.27 -14.26
C GLN A 338 -16.86 12.00 -13.20
N GLU A 339 -17.94 11.33 -13.60
CA GLU A 339 -19.02 10.93 -12.70
C GLU A 339 -18.55 9.84 -11.74
N LEU A 340 -18.89 9.99 -10.46
CA LEU A 340 -18.58 9.02 -9.40
C LEU A 340 -19.84 8.16 -9.14
N GLY A 341 -20.14 7.28 -10.09
CA GLY A 341 -21.27 6.35 -10.00
C GLY A 341 -20.84 4.93 -9.65
N GLY A 342 -21.71 4.19 -8.94
CA GLY A 342 -21.41 2.83 -8.49
C GLY A 342 -20.34 2.77 -7.40
N ARG A 343 -19.90 1.56 -7.09
CA ARG A 343 -18.82 1.34 -6.12
C ARG A 343 -17.47 1.79 -6.73
N ILE A 344 -16.84 2.76 -6.10
CA ILE A 344 -15.52 3.29 -6.48
C ILE A 344 -14.57 3.19 -5.29
N GLY A 345 -13.31 2.79 -5.53
CA GLY A 345 -12.30 2.64 -4.49
C GLY A 345 -11.86 3.97 -3.89
N TYR A 346 -11.49 3.96 -2.61
CA TYR A 346 -10.99 5.15 -1.93
C TYR A 346 -9.81 5.80 -2.66
N ARG A 347 -8.86 4.96 -3.15
CA ARG A 347 -7.66 5.45 -3.85
C ARG A 347 -7.99 6.16 -5.15
N GLU A 348 -9.00 5.68 -5.88
CA GLU A 348 -9.47 6.33 -7.12
C GLU A 348 -10.09 7.70 -6.82
N VAL A 349 -10.93 7.79 -5.78
CA VAL A 349 -11.52 9.07 -5.35
C VAL A 349 -10.43 10.04 -4.89
N ALA A 350 -9.47 9.57 -4.10
CA ALA A 350 -8.35 10.39 -3.62
C ALA A 350 -7.50 10.92 -4.80
N ALA A 351 -7.18 10.08 -5.77
CA ALA A 351 -6.39 10.47 -6.95
C ALA A 351 -7.10 11.50 -7.84
N LEU A 352 -8.43 11.56 -7.82
CA LEU A 352 -9.18 12.59 -8.51
C LEU A 352 -9.18 13.93 -7.77
N LEU A 353 -9.25 13.90 -6.44
CA LEU A 353 -9.29 15.07 -5.57
C LEU A 353 -7.90 15.70 -5.36
N ASP A 354 -6.89 14.86 -5.18
CA ASP A 354 -5.51 15.27 -4.96
C ASP A 354 -4.73 15.32 -6.29
N GLY A 355 -3.52 15.86 -6.27
CA GLY A 355 -2.68 15.96 -7.46
C GLY A 355 -1.56 17.00 -7.31
N PRO A 356 -0.94 17.49 -8.39
CA PRO A 356 0.14 18.45 -8.29
C PRO A 356 -0.30 19.76 -7.60
N VAL A 357 0.55 20.28 -6.71
CA VAL A 357 0.33 21.58 -6.04
C VAL A 357 0.12 22.70 -7.06
N GLY A 358 -0.84 23.58 -6.80
CA GLY A 358 -1.16 24.73 -7.67
C GLY A 358 -2.06 24.40 -8.87
N THR A 359 -2.43 23.13 -9.05
CA THR A 359 -3.45 22.75 -10.05
C THR A 359 -4.86 22.94 -9.50
N LYS A 360 -5.84 23.01 -10.41
CA LYS A 360 -7.26 23.18 -10.07
C LYS A 360 -8.03 21.89 -10.25
N VAL A 361 -9.09 21.74 -9.46
CA VAL A 361 -10.06 20.67 -9.59
C VAL A 361 -11.49 21.21 -9.49
N THR A 362 -12.37 20.77 -10.37
CA THR A 362 -13.79 21.07 -10.31
C THR A 362 -14.53 19.92 -9.64
N ILE A 363 -15.29 20.21 -8.58
CA ILE A 363 -16.10 19.23 -7.86
C ILE A 363 -17.58 19.62 -8.01
N ASN A 364 -18.40 18.68 -8.50
CA ASN A 364 -19.85 18.76 -8.40
C ASN A 364 -20.30 17.91 -7.21
N PHE A 365 -21.12 18.48 -6.35
CA PHE A 365 -21.60 17.80 -5.17
C PHE A 365 -23.05 18.17 -4.85
N SER A 366 -23.69 17.38 -3.98
CA SER A 366 -25.05 17.59 -3.55
C SER A 366 -25.12 17.66 -2.04
N ARG A 367 -25.86 18.66 -1.53
CA ARG A 367 -26.20 18.79 -0.12
C ARG A 367 -27.72 18.91 0.03
N ASN A 368 -28.36 18.00 0.72
CA ASN A 368 -29.82 17.98 0.91
C ASN A 368 -30.61 18.09 -0.40
N GLY A 369 -30.11 17.49 -1.49
CA GLY A 369 -30.70 17.55 -2.82
C GLY A 369 -30.35 18.79 -3.66
N GLN A 370 -29.69 19.79 -3.08
CA GLN A 370 -29.23 20.97 -3.83
C GLN A 370 -27.89 20.65 -4.49
N LEU A 371 -27.82 20.87 -5.81
CA LEU A 371 -26.62 20.71 -6.62
C LEU A 371 -25.71 21.93 -6.51
N MET A 372 -24.43 21.72 -6.34
CA MET A 372 -23.41 22.76 -6.24
C MET A 372 -22.19 22.36 -7.07
N ARG A 373 -21.50 23.39 -7.60
CA ARG A 373 -20.24 23.22 -8.34
C ARG A 373 -19.21 24.18 -7.79
N MET A 374 -18.03 23.66 -7.47
CA MET A 374 -16.90 24.45 -6.98
C MET A 374 -15.64 24.13 -7.77
N GLU A 375 -14.83 25.15 -8.04
CA GLU A 375 -13.47 25.03 -8.53
C GLU A 375 -12.51 25.33 -7.37
N LEU A 376 -11.62 24.40 -7.05
CA LEU A 376 -10.71 24.47 -5.91
C LEU A 376 -9.27 24.39 -6.40
N ASP A 377 -8.39 25.12 -5.73
CA ASP A 377 -6.95 24.92 -5.89
C ASP A 377 -6.48 23.72 -5.05
N ARG A 378 -5.48 22.98 -5.54
CA ARG A 378 -4.77 21.98 -4.77
C ARG A 378 -3.59 22.64 -4.07
N GLU A 379 -3.63 22.67 -2.74
CA GLU A 379 -2.60 23.29 -1.89
C GLU A 379 -1.78 22.22 -1.16
N ALA A 380 -0.50 22.49 -0.93
CA ALA A 380 0.34 21.63 -0.10
C ALA A 380 -0.11 21.75 1.37
N MET A 381 -0.57 20.65 1.96
CA MET A 381 -0.97 20.60 3.38
C MET A 381 0.07 19.83 4.18
N VAL A 382 1.21 20.48 4.39
CA VAL A 382 2.39 19.91 5.04
C VAL A 382 2.59 20.55 6.43
N ASN A 383 2.94 19.72 7.38
CA ASN A 383 3.37 20.12 8.72
C ASN A 383 4.90 20.13 8.78
N GLU A 384 5.46 21.22 9.28
CA GLU A 384 6.91 21.43 9.41
C GLU A 384 7.51 20.66 10.61
#